data_991c9bc41390f2a29a9f426498669424
#
_entry.id   991c9bc41390f2a29a9f426498669424
#
_cell.length_a   1.000
_cell.length_b   1.000
_cell.length_c   1.000
_cell.angle_alpha   90.00
_cell.angle_beta   90.00
_cell.angle_gamma   90.00
#
_symmetry.space_group_name_H-M   'P 1'
#
loop_
_entity.id
_entity.type
_entity.pdbx_description
1 polymer ?
#
loop_
_entity_poly.entity_id
_entity_poly.type
_entity_poly.pdbx_seq_one_letter_code
_entity_poly.pdbx_strand_id
1 'polypeptide(L)'
;MKKIAILGSTGSIGTQTLDVVRANGEIDVLGISAGRNVKMLEEQAREFHPQLIAVWDENAAKDLAVRLADMDVKIVSGMEGLLELARMPQTDILVTAVVGMIGIRPTMEGIKAGKDIALANKETLVTAGHLIIPMAKEHGVQILPVDSEHSAIFQALHGEKRAQVEKLLITASGGPFRGRKREELEHVTLADTLKHPNWVMGQKITVDSATLVNKGLEVMEARWLFDVDLDHIQVVVQPKSIIHSMVEFKDGAVMAQLGTPDMRLPIQYALYYPERRYLDGERLDFHKLKEITFEDPDMDTFLGLPMAMDAARKEGSMPTVFNAANELAVKKFLQEKIGFLDIYDIIAQSMERHTVIRNPELEEILAVEDETYKWIESRW
;
A
#
# COMPACT_ATOMS: atom_id res chain seq x y z
N MET A 1 9.97 24.97 4.67
CA MET A 1 9.82 23.69 5.37
C MET A 1 8.56 23.05 4.84
N LYS A 2 8.62 21.81 4.33
CA LYS A 2 7.43 21.08 3.85
C LYS A 2 6.52 20.75 5.03
N LYS A 3 5.22 20.74 4.81
CA LYS A 3 4.21 20.46 5.83
C LYS A 3 3.38 19.25 5.42
N ILE A 4 3.24 18.28 6.32
CA ILE A 4 2.55 17.04 6.01
C ILE A 4 1.40 16.75 6.98
N ALA A 5 0.43 15.99 6.50
CA ALA A 5 -0.54 15.28 7.31
C ALA A 5 -0.42 13.78 7.04
N ILE A 6 -0.62 12.94 8.08
CA ILE A 6 -0.43 11.49 7.99
C ILE A 6 -1.72 10.77 8.36
N LEU A 7 -2.31 10.10 7.41
CA LEU A 7 -3.40 9.14 7.66
C LEU A 7 -2.78 7.80 8.10
N GLY A 8 -3.00 7.42 9.37
CA GLY A 8 -2.48 6.17 9.90
C GLY A 8 -1.07 6.27 10.50
N SER A 9 -0.76 7.32 11.26
CA SER A 9 0.56 7.59 11.85
C SER A 9 1.07 6.52 12.82
N THR A 10 0.18 5.73 13.42
CA THR A 10 0.52 4.66 14.36
C THR A 10 0.75 3.30 13.70
N GLY A 11 0.55 3.20 12.38
CA GLY A 11 0.85 2.01 11.59
C GLY A 11 2.34 1.91 11.22
N SER A 12 2.73 0.79 10.59
CA SER A 12 4.14 0.56 10.21
C SER A 12 4.71 1.66 9.31
N ILE A 13 3.97 2.08 8.29
CA ILE A 13 4.42 3.17 7.39
C ILE A 13 4.36 4.53 8.10
N GLY A 14 3.31 4.78 8.88
CA GLY A 14 3.17 6.03 9.61
C GLY A 14 4.30 6.28 10.62
N THR A 15 4.67 5.27 11.40
CA THR A 15 5.79 5.35 12.35
C THR A 15 7.12 5.58 11.64
N GLN A 16 7.39 4.87 10.56
CA GLN A 16 8.60 5.07 9.75
C GLN A 16 8.61 6.44 9.03
N THR A 17 7.42 6.99 8.67
CA THR A 17 7.31 8.37 8.18
C THR A 17 7.78 9.36 9.24
N LEU A 18 7.36 9.18 10.50
CA LEU A 18 7.80 10.01 11.62
C LEU A 18 9.30 9.83 11.93
N ASP A 19 9.85 8.62 11.75
CA ASP A 19 11.31 8.39 11.85
C ASP A 19 12.08 9.19 10.81
N VAL A 20 11.60 9.23 9.56
CA VAL A 20 12.20 10.05 8.49
C VAL A 20 12.13 11.53 8.82
N VAL A 21 10.98 12.01 9.32
CA VAL A 21 10.80 13.41 9.74
C VAL A 21 11.77 13.76 10.88
N ARG A 22 11.87 12.89 11.88
CA ARG A 22 12.76 13.07 13.03
C ARG A 22 14.22 13.14 12.62
N ALA A 23 14.64 12.27 11.71
CA ALA A 23 16.03 12.20 11.25
C ALA A 23 16.47 13.43 10.45
N ASN A 24 15.57 14.05 9.68
CA ASN A 24 15.92 15.17 8.80
C ASN A 24 15.57 16.54 9.40
N GLY A 25 14.54 16.66 10.23
CA GLY A 25 14.16 17.91 10.89
C GLY A 25 13.66 19.04 9.99
N GLU A 26 13.34 18.77 8.73
CA GLU A 26 12.96 19.77 7.71
C GLU A 26 11.46 19.71 7.34
N ILE A 27 10.67 18.89 8.03
CA ILE A 27 9.25 18.67 7.76
C ILE A 27 8.45 18.95 9.03
N ASP A 28 7.39 19.76 8.90
CA ASP A 28 6.38 19.95 9.95
C ASP A 28 5.25 18.94 9.82
N VAL A 29 4.93 18.22 10.88
CA VAL A 29 3.78 17.31 10.95
C VAL A 29 2.60 18.07 11.52
N LEU A 30 1.70 18.55 10.66
CA LEU A 30 0.55 19.36 11.08
C LEU A 30 -0.66 18.54 11.47
N GLY A 31 -0.77 17.31 10.97
CA GLY A 31 -1.90 16.44 11.26
C GLY A 31 -1.51 14.98 11.30
N ILE A 32 -2.10 14.23 12.24
CA ILE A 32 -1.89 12.80 12.39
C ILE A 32 -3.22 12.08 12.61
N SER A 33 -3.28 10.80 12.24
CA SER A 33 -4.48 10.00 12.55
C SER A 33 -4.15 8.57 12.94
N ALA A 34 -5.06 7.95 13.70
CA ALA A 34 -5.00 6.54 14.04
C ALA A 34 -6.39 5.90 14.14
N GLY A 35 -6.46 4.57 14.17
CA GLY A 35 -7.68 3.82 14.44
C GLY A 35 -8.08 3.91 15.92
N ARG A 36 -7.35 3.20 16.79
CA ARG A 36 -7.63 3.06 18.23
C ARG A 36 -6.38 3.17 19.12
N ASN A 37 -5.20 3.31 18.56
CA ASN A 37 -3.95 3.31 19.33
C ASN A 37 -3.70 4.67 20.00
N VAL A 38 -4.50 4.97 21.01
CA VAL A 38 -4.47 6.26 21.74
C VAL A 38 -3.12 6.51 22.39
N LYS A 39 -2.47 5.46 22.95
CA LYS A 39 -1.19 5.61 23.65
C LYS A 39 -0.10 6.13 22.70
N MET A 40 0.09 5.45 21.57
CA MET A 40 1.10 5.87 20.59
C MET A 40 0.75 7.23 19.97
N LEU A 41 -0.55 7.49 19.75
CA LEU A 41 -1.00 8.77 19.20
C LEU A 41 -0.75 9.94 20.17
N GLU A 42 -0.88 9.73 21.48
CA GLU A 42 -0.50 10.69 22.53
C GLU A 42 1.02 10.96 22.51
N GLU A 43 1.85 9.91 22.43
CA GLU A 43 3.31 10.05 22.34
C GLU A 43 3.72 10.86 21.10
N GLN A 44 3.12 10.56 19.94
CA GLN A 44 3.34 11.28 18.69
C GLN A 44 2.86 12.74 18.77
N ALA A 45 1.71 12.99 19.38
CA ALA A 45 1.16 14.32 19.56
C ALA A 45 2.09 15.20 20.43
N ARG A 46 2.61 14.66 21.53
CA ARG A 46 3.52 15.37 22.42
C ARG A 46 4.89 15.64 21.79
N GLU A 47 5.32 14.80 20.84
CA GLU A 47 6.60 14.97 20.16
C GLU A 47 6.51 15.95 18.97
N PHE A 48 5.49 15.80 18.12
CA PHE A 48 5.38 16.54 16.85
C PHE A 48 4.48 17.76 16.91
N HIS A 49 3.72 17.95 18.00
CA HIS A 49 2.81 19.09 18.20
C HIS A 49 1.88 19.38 17.02
N PRO A 50 1.11 18.37 16.51
CA PRO A 50 0.21 18.58 15.40
C PRO A 50 -0.93 19.54 15.78
N GLN A 51 -1.50 20.20 14.79
CA GLN A 51 -2.66 21.10 14.96
C GLN A 51 -3.97 20.33 14.98
N LEU A 52 -4.02 19.15 14.29
CA LEU A 52 -5.21 18.31 14.14
C LEU A 52 -4.87 16.83 14.33
N ILE A 53 -5.68 16.15 15.12
CA ILE A 53 -5.60 14.70 15.30
C ILE A 53 -6.96 14.08 14.95
N ALA A 54 -6.99 13.14 14.00
CA ALA A 54 -8.19 12.40 13.65
C ALA A 54 -8.11 10.96 14.19
N VAL A 55 -9.12 10.55 14.96
CA VAL A 55 -9.20 9.20 15.53
C VAL A 55 -10.42 8.50 14.96
N TRP A 56 -10.23 7.32 14.34
CA TRP A 56 -11.34 6.62 13.73
C TRP A 56 -12.42 6.21 14.73
N ASP A 57 -12.02 5.68 15.88
CA ASP A 57 -12.92 5.26 16.94
C ASP A 57 -13.31 6.46 17.83
N GLU A 58 -14.60 6.75 17.95
CA GLU A 58 -15.11 7.89 18.70
C GLU A 58 -14.80 7.81 20.21
N ASN A 59 -14.79 6.61 20.80
CA ASN A 59 -14.46 6.45 22.21
C ASN A 59 -12.97 6.67 22.46
N ALA A 60 -12.13 6.19 21.54
CA ALA A 60 -10.70 6.47 21.57
C ALA A 60 -10.42 7.97 21.38
N ALA A 61 -11.18 8.69 20.56
CA ALA A 61 -11.07 10.13 20.41
C ALA A 61 -11.37 10.87 21.72
N LYS A 62 -12.42 10.46 22.44
CA LYS A 62 -12.78 11.04 23.75
C LYS A 62 -11.69 10.76 24.81
N ASP A 63 -11.12 9.56 24.83
CA ASP A 63 -10.00 9.22 25.73
C ASP A 63 -8.78 10.09 25.42
N LEU A 64 -8.42 10.24 24.12
CA LEU A 64 -7.30 11.07 23.69
C LEU A 64 -7.51 12.54 24.07
N ALA A 65 -8.73 13.07 23.94
CA ALA A 65 -9.03 14.46 24.31
C ALA A 65 -8.80 14.73 25.81
N VAL A 66 -9.08 13.75 26.66
CA VAL A 66 -8.77 13.85 28.11
C VAL A 66 -7.25 13.83 28.34
N ARG A 67 -6.52 12.95 27.64
CA ARG A 67 -5.07 12.81 27.80
C ARG A 67 -4.29 14.03 27.33
N LEU A 68 -4.78 14.70 26.28
CA LEU A 68 -4.15 15.87 25.67
C LEU A 68 -4.83 17.20 26.07
N ALA A 69 -5.56 17.23 27.20
CA ALA A 69 -6.25 18.44 27.67
C ALA A 69 -5.26 19.61 27.99
N ASP A 70 -3.98 19.31 28.13
CA ASP A 70 -2.89 20.26 28.35
C ASP A 70 -2.26 20.79 27.03
N MET A 71 -2.70 20.30 25.86
CA MET A 71 -2.19 20.70 24.54
C MET A 71 -3.24 21.48 23.75
N ASP A 72 -2.77 22.48 23.00
CA ASP A 72 -3.59 23.21 22.03
C ASP A 72 -3.65 22.43 20.72
N VAL A 73 -4.51 21.39 20.67
CA VAL A 73 -4.68 20.52 19.50
C VAL A 73 -6.16 20.20 19.29
N LYS A 74 -6.63 20.27 18.05
CA LYS A 74 -7.98 19.86 17.69
C LYS A 74 -8.05 18.35 17.52
N ILE A 75 -9.01 17.70 18.21
CA ILE A 75 -9.25 16.26 18.08
C ILE A 75 -10.62 16.04 17.43
N VAL A 76 -10.65 15.24 16.37
CA VAL A 76 -11.83 14.89 15.59
C VAL A 76 -11.94 13.38 15.43
N SER A 77 -13.12 12.86 15.02
CA SER A 77 -13.32 11.42 14.92
C SER A 77 -14.05 10.98 13.65
N GLY A 78 -13.94 9.68 13.37
CA GLY A 78 -14.63 9.02 12.26
C GLY A 78 -14.18 9.48 10.88
N MET A 79 -14.98 9.20 9.85
CA MET A 79 -14.68 9.56 8.47
C MET A 79 -14.55 11.07 8.30
N GLU A 80 -15.45 11.85 8.87
CA GLU A 80 -15.41 13.33 8.77
C GLU A 80 -14.10 13.89 9.34
N GLY A 81 -13.61 13.30 10.43
CA GLY A 81 -12.29 13.64 10.98
C GLY A 81 -11.14 13.35 10.02
N LEU A 82 -11.15 12.21 9.33
CA LEU A 82 -10.14 11.89 8.32
C LEU A 82 -10.22 12.84 7.11
N LEU A 83 -11.43 13.21 6.68
CA LEU A 83 -11.64 14.16 5.60
C LEU A 83 -11.18 15.56 5.98
N GLU A 84 -11.44 16.01 7.22
CA GLU A 84 -10.95 17.29 7.72
C GLU A 84 -9.41 17.33 7.71
N LEU A 85 -8.76 16.25 8.17
CA LEU A 85 -7.31 16.13 8.15
C LEU A 85 -6.76 16.15 6.71
N ALA A 86 -7.39 15.46 5.78
CA ALA A 86 -6.98 15.45 4.37
C ALA A 86 -7.12 16.83 3.71
N ARG A 87 -8.09 17.66 4.15
CA ARG A 87 -8.36 19.00 3.62
C ARG A 87 -7.52 20.11 4.27
N MET A 88 -6.66 19.82 5.27
CA MET A 88 -5.93 20.86 6.01
C MET A 88 -5.23 21.85 5.06
N PRO A 89 -5.57 23.15 5.05
CA PRO A 89 -5.09 24.08 4.01
C PRO A 89 -3.56 24.27 4.02
N GLN A 90 -2.93 24.11 5.18
CA GLN A 90 -1.52 24.41 5.38
C GLN A 90 -0.58 23.27 4.98
N THR A 91 -1.09 22.07 4.71
CA THR A 91 -0.27 20.91 4.35
C THR A 91 0.04 20.87 2.86
N ASP A 92 1.26 20.49 2.52
CA ASP A 92 1.74 20.32 1.14
C ASP A 92 1.51 18.87 0.66
N ILE A 93 1.74 17.90 1.54
CA ILE A 93 1.67 16.48 1.24
C ILE A 93 0.74 15.77 2.23
N LEU A 94 -0.14 14.92 1.70
CA LEU A 94 -0.92 13.95 2.47
C LEU A 94 -0.28 12.56 2.35
N VAL A 95 0.20 12.01 3.45
CA VAL A 95 0.69 10.63 3.51
C VAL A 95 -0.49 9.70 3.81
N THR A 96 -0.80 8.79 2.89
CA THR A 96 -1.92 7.86 3.04
C THR A 96 -1.40 6.48 3.46
N ALA A 97 -1.28 6.26 4.78
CA ALA A 97 -0.74 5.04 5.39
C ALA A 97 -1.81 4.22 6.14
N VAL A 98 -3.08 4.42 5.81
CA VAL A 98 -4.18 3.56 6.27
C VAL A 98 -4.26 2.30 5.42
N VAL A 99 -4.88 1.25 5.95
CA VAL A 99 -5.05 -0.04 5.28
C VAL A 99 -6.49 -0.17 4.79
N GLY A 100 -6.67 -0.75 3.60
CA GLY A 100 -7.98 -1.02 3.02
C GLY A 100 -8.64 0.19 2.35
N MET A 101 -9.89 0.02 1.94
CA MET A 101 -10.59 1.01 1.10
C MET A 101 -10.99 2.29 1.84
N ILE A 102 -10.84 2.34 3.16
CA ILE A 102 -11.08 3.55 3.98
C ILE A 102 -10.25 4.75 3.52
N GLY A 103 -9.10 4.53 2.87
CA GLY A 103 -8.22 5.56 2.37
C GLY A 103 -8.70 6.29 1.12
N ILE A 104 -9.68 5.76 0.37
CA ILE A 104 -10.12 6.31 -0.93
C ILE A 104 -10.69 7.72 -0.76
N ARG A 105 -11.71 7.89 0.10
CA ARG A 105 -12.36 9.20 0.32
C ARG A 105 -11.38 10.27 0.79
N PRO A 106 -10.55 10.05 1.83
CA PRO A 106 -9.57 11.03 2.26
C PRO A 106 -8.52 11.36 1.18
N THR A 107 -8.09 10.37 0.37
CA THR A 107 -7.17 10.61 -0.75
C THR A 107 -7.80 11.53 -1.79
N MET A 108 -9.06 11.29 -2.19
CA MET A 108 -9.78 12.16 -3.12
C MET A 108 -9.92 13.59 -2.60
N GLU A 109 -10.22 13.74 -1.31
CA GLU A 109 -10.34 15.05 -0.68
C GLU A 109 -8.98 15.77 -0.57
N GLY A 110 -7.90 15.05 -0.31
CA GLY A 110 -6.53 15.59 -0.36
C GLY A 110 -6.18 16.12 -1.76
N ILE A 111 -6.49 15.35 -2.81
CA ILE A 111 -6.29 15.75 -4.21
C ILE A 111 -7.09 17.02 -4.52
N LYS A 112 -8.39 17.05 -4.20
CA LYS A 112 -9.25 18.23 -4.39
C LYS A 112 -8.74 19.48 -3.65
N ALA A 113 -8.08 19.27 -2.51
CA ALA A 113 -7.46 20.32 -1.72
C ALA A 113 -6.06 20.73 -2.22
N GLY A 114 -5.62 20.18 -3.37
CA GLY A 114 -4.33 20.53 -4.01
C GLY A 114 -3.11 19.96 -3.30
N LYS A 115 -3.24 18.81 -2.61
CA LYS A 115 -2.13 18.14 -1.91
C LYS A 115 -1.47 17.09 -2.81
N ASP A 116 -0.15 17.06 -2.81
CA ASP A 116 0.55 15.87 -3.28
C ASP A 116 0.25 14.69 -2.36
N ILE A 117 0.14 13.51 -2.94
CA ILE A 117 -0.21 12.28 -2.19
C ILE A 117 1.01 11.37 -2.11
N ALA A 118 1.58 11.20 -0.91
CA ALA A 118 2.54 10.13 -0.64
C ALA A 118 1.74 8.84 -0.37
N LEU A 119 1.56 8.03 -1.42
CA LEU A 119 0.62 6.91 -1.45
C LEU A 119 1.27 5.62 -0.95
N ALA A 120 0.86 5.16 0.24
CA ALA A 120 1.18 3.82 0.75
C ALA A 120 -0.04 2.88 0.73
N ASN A 121 -1.25 3.43 0.61
CA ASN A 121 -2.50 2.67 0.53
C ASN A 121 -2.78 2.24 -0.91
N LYS A 122 -2.23 1.08 -1.30
CA LYS A 122 -2.36 0.55 -2.67
C LYS A 122 -3.80 0.25 -3.07
N GLU A 123 -4.65 -0.11 -2.11
CA GLU A 123 -6.05 -0.43 -2.33
C GLU A 123 -6.80 0.75 -2.97
N THR A 124 -6.38 1.97 -2.71
CA THR A 124 -6.93 3.19 -3.34
C THR A 124 -6.80 3.16 -4.87
N LEU A 125 -5.65 2.77 -5.41
CA LEU A 125 -5.48 2.68 -6.86
C LEU A 125 -6.00 1.37 -7.44
N VAL A 126 -5.91 0.28 -6.69
CA VAL A 126 -6.46 -1.02 -7.12
C VAL A 126 -7.94 -0.91 -7.42
N THR A 127 -8.71 -0.24 -6.56
CA THR A 127 -10.18 -0.21 -6.66
C THR A 127 -10.73 1.05 -7.31
N ALA A 128 -10.02 2.18 -7.16
CA ALA A 128 -10.48 3.49 -7.63
C ALA A 128 -9.46 4.23 -8.52
N GLY A 129 -8.48 3.53 -9.09
CA GLY A 129 -7.43 4.14 -9.92
C GLY A 129 -7.97 4.95 -11.10
N HIS A 130 -9.06 4.50 -11.72
CA HIS A 130 -9.77 5.20 -12.79
C HIS A 130 -10.41 6.53 -12.36
N LEU A 131 -10.66 6.74 -11.06
CA LEU A 131 -11.13 8.00 -10.47
C LEU A 131 -9.95 8.86 -9.97
N ILE A 132 -9.00 8.24 -9.29
CA ILE A 132 -7.88 8.91 -8.60
C ILE A 132 -6.90 9.54 -9.59
N ILE A 133 -6.44 8.79 -10.60
CA ILE A 133 -5.40 9.28 -11.51
C ILE A 133 -5.88 10.45 -12.38
N PRO A 134 -7.09 10.42 -13.01
CA PRO A 134 -7.60 11.58 -13.71
C PRO A 134 -7.80 12.79 -12.80
N MET A 135 -8.34 12.59 -11.59
CA MET A 135 -8.54 13.65 -10.60
C MET A 135 -7.20 14.31 -10.19
N ALA A 136 -6.16 13.54 -9.91
CA ALA A 136 -4.84 14.07 -9.59
C ALA A 136 -4.27 14.91 -10.75
N LYS A 137 -4.43 14.44 -11.99
CA LYS A 137 -4.01 15.17 -13.19
C LYS A 137 -4.80 16.48 -13.37
N GLU A 138 -6.11 16.46 -13.16
CA GLU A 138 -6.97 17.65 -13.24
C GLU A 138 -6.57 18.72 -12.22
N HIS A 139 -6.25 18.31 -10.99
CA HIS A 139 -5.87 19.22 -9.90
C HIS A 139 -4.36 19.56 -9.90
N GLY A 140 -3.58 18.99 -10.82
CA GLY A 140 -2.14 19.27 -10.96
C GLY A 140 -1.30 18.77 -9.77
N VAL A 141 -1.77 17.76 -9.04
CA VAL A 141 -1.08 17.16 -7.90
C VAL A 141 -0.37 15.87 -8.29
N GLN A 142 0.68 15.51 -7.57
CA GLN A 142 1.46 14.31 -7.81
C GLN A 142 1.01 13.17 -6.90
N ILE A 143 0.97 11.95 -7.46
CA ILE A 143 0.88 10.71 -6.68
C ILE A 143 2.29 10.16 -6.55
N LEU A 144 2.86 10.23 -5.36
CA LEU A 144 4.23 9.83 -5.03
C LEU A 144 4.19 8.44 -4.37
N PRO A 145 4.69 7.39 -5.02
CA PRO A 145 4.58 6.04 -4.48
C PRO A 145 5.46 5.83 -3.26
N VAL A 146 4.90 5.22 -2.23
CA VAL A 146 5.58 4.79 -1.01
C VAL A 146 5.82 3.29 -1.01
N ASP A 147 4.99 2.50 -1.71
CA ASP A 147 5.27 1.07 -1.92
C ASP A 147 6.66 0.89 -2.56
N SER A 148 7.46 -0.06 -2.06
CA SER A 148 8.87 -0.17 -2.42
C SER A 148 9.10 -0.44 -3.90
N GLU A 149 8.30 -1.30 -4.51
CA GLU A 149 8.37 -1.65 -5.91
C GLU A 149 8.01 -0.47 -6.82
N HIS A 150 6.93 0.23 -6.48
CA HIS A 150 6.48 1.40 -7.25
C HIS A 150 7.43 2.57 -7.07
N SER A 151 7.97 2.78 -5.87
CA SER A 151 9.02 3.76 -5.63
C SER A 151 10.27 3.46 -6.46
N ALA A 152 10.66 2.19 -6.57
CA ALA A 152 11.80 1.77 -7.39
C ALA A 152 11.59 2.09 -8.88
N ILE A 153 10.41 1.77 -9.41
CA ILE A 153 10.03 2.11 -10.80
C ILE A 153 10.01 3.63 -10.98
N PHE A 154 9.41 4.37 -10.05
CA PHE A 154 9.35 5.82 -10.08
C PHE A 154 10.75 6.46 -10.09
N GLN A 155 11.69 5.91 -9.30
CA GLN A 155 13.09 6.33 -9.27
C GLN A 155 13.82 6.00 -10.58
N ALA A 156 13.58 4.82 -11.16
CA ALA A 156 14.18 4.41 -12.43
C ALA A 156 13.66 5.25 -13.62
N LEU A 157 12.44 5.79 -13.51
CA LEU A 157 11.83 6.67 -14.53
C LEU A 157 12.20 8.14 -14.37
N HIS A 158 12.98 8.51 -13.35
CA HIS A 158 13.34 9.90 -13.11
C HIS A 158 14.23 10.45 -14.24
N GLY A 159 13.74 11.45 -14.95
CA GLY A 159 14.43 12.03 -16.11
C GLY A 159 14.14 11.32 -17.44
N GLU A 160 13.46 10.18 -17.41
CA GLU A 160 13.14 9.38 -18.59
C GLU A 160 11.74 9.73 -19.16
N LYS A 161 11.54 9.43 -20.43
CA LYS A 161 10.25 9.63 -21.08
C LYS A 161 9.41 8.34 -21.02
N ARG A 162 8.22 8.40 -20.47
CA ARG A 162 7.31 7.24 -20.35
C ARG A 162 7.07 6.53 -21.68
N ALA A 163 7.00 7.26 -22.79
CA ALA A 163 6.84 6.67 -24.13
C ALA A 163 8.01 5.76 -24.59
N GLN A 164 9.12 5.77 -23.86
CA GLN A 164 10.29 4.92 -24.13
C GLN A 164 10.32 3.65 -23.25
N VAL A 165 9.37 3.49 -22.35
CA VAL A 165 9.23 2.27 -21.55
C VAL A 165 8.76 1.13 -22.46
N GLU A 166 9.43 -0.01 -22.39
CA GLU A 166 9.00 -1.25 -23.02
C GLU A 166 8.16 -2.08 -22.08
N LYS A 167 8.66 -2.30 -20.85
CA LYS A 167 7.91 -2.99 -19.79
C LYS A 167 8.41 -2.64 -18.39
N LEU A 168 7.54 -2.90 -17.41
CA LEU A 168 7.86 -2.86 -15.99
C LEU A 168 8.16 -4.27 -15.50
N LEU A 169 9.20 -4.42 -14.68
CA LEU A 169 9.62 -5.67 -14.07
C LEU A 169 9.43 -5.53 -12.56
N ILE A 170 8.28 -6.00 -12.05
CA ILE A 170 7.95 -5.91 -10.63
C ILE A 170 8.56 -7.11 -9.92
N THR A 171 9.42 -6.86 -8.92
CA THR A 171 10.05 -7.94 -8.18
C THR A 171 9.19 -8.43 -7.01
N ALA A 172 9.28 -9.69 -6.68
CA ALA A 172 8.66 -10.34 -5.53
C ALA A 172 9.72 -11.10 -4.73
N SER A 173 9.57 -11.20 -3.41
CA SER A 173 10.41 -12.11 -2.60
C SER A 173 10.07 -13.58 -2.82
N GLY A 174 8.86 -13.87 -3.31
CA GLY A 174 8.27 -15.20 -3.39
C GLY A 174 7.56 -15.65 -2.11
N GLY A 175 7.62 -14.86 -1.05
CA GLY A 175 6.97 -15.15 0.22
C GLY A 175 7.63 -16.29 1.04
N PRO A 176 7.07 -16.62 2.21
CA PRO A 176 7.62 -17.64 3.11
C PRO A 176 7.50 -19.08 2.59
N PHE A 177 6.63 -19.32 1.62
CA PHE A 177 6.36 -20.64 1.09
C PHE A 177 6.96 -20.88 -0.30
N ARG A 178 7.85 -20.00 -0.77
CA ARG A 178 8.55 -20.14 -2.05
C ARG A 178 9.17 -21.53 -2.19
N GLY A 179 8.91 -22.21 -3.31
CA GLY A 179 9.38 -23.56 -3.62
C GLY A 179 8.52 -24.69 -3.07
N ARG A 180 7.51 -24.43 -2.24
CA ARG A 180 6.53 -25.44 -1.82
C ARG A 180 5.49 -25.68 -2.91
N LYS A 181 4.86 -26.86 -2.87
CA LYS A 181 3.75 -27.24 -3.72
C LYS A 181 2.42 -27.07 -2.98
N ARG A 182 1.31 -27.05 -3.71
CA ARG A 182 -0.03 -26.80 -3.17
C ARG A 182 -0.41 -27.77 -2.04
N GLU A 183 -0.06 -29.06 -2.19
CA GLU A 183 -0.35 -30.09 -1.19
C GLU A 183 0.37 -29.83 0.15
N GLU A 184 1.54 -29.17 0.09
CA GLU A 184 2.31 -28.81 1.29
C GLU A 184 1.72 -27.60 2.01
N LEU A 185 0.79 -26.88 1.38
CA LEU A 185 0.14 -25.68 1.93
C LEU A 185 -1.16 -25.99 2.68
N GLU A 186 -1.71 -27.22 2.57
CA GLU A 186 -2.98 -27.60 3.22
C GLU A 186 -2.94 -27.49 4.75
N HIS A 187 -1.77 -27.67 5.34
CA HIS A 187 -1.59 -27.71 6.80
C HIS A 187 -0.68 -26.59 7.34
N VAL A 188 -0.38 -25.56 6.54
CA VAL A 188 0.42 -24.45 7.03
C VAL A 188 -0.37 -23.64 8.07
N THR A 189 0.33 -23.28 9.12
CA THR A 189 -0.25 -22.51 10.22
C THR A 189 -0.12 -21.01 10.02
N LEU A 190 -0.87 -20.25 10.78
CA LEU A 190 -0.69 -18.79 10.87
C LEU A 190 0.76 -18.43 11.23
N ALA A 191 1.34 -19.14 12.20
CA ALA A 191 2.72 -18.92 12.63
C ALA A 191 3.76 -19.16 11.52
N ASP A 192 3.52 -20.11 10.61
CA ASP A 192 4.38 -20.35 9.46
C ASP A 192 4.22 -19.24 8.41
N THR A 193 2.99 -18.79 8.18
CA THR A 193 2.65 -17.77 7.20
C THR A 193 3.26 -16.40 7.57
N LEU A 194 3.35 -16.08 8.85
CA LEU A 194 3.88 -14.80 9.34
C LEU A 194 5.41 -14.71 9.37
N LYS A 195 6.13 -15.78 8.95
CA LYS A 195 7.61 -15.79 8.88
C LYS A 195 8.12 -15.33 7.52
N HIS A 196 7.99 -14.01 7.23
CA HIS A 196 8.54 -13.47 5.99
C HIS A 196 10.09 -13.49 6.00
N PRO A 197 10.76 -13.93 4.89
CA PRO A 197 12.22 -14.14 4.89
C PRO A 197 13.05 -12.86 5.00
N ASN A 198 12.58 -11.73 4.48
CA ASN A 198 13.39 -10.51 4.32
C ASN A 198 12.80 -9.28 5.02
N TRP A 199 11.48 -9.19 5.18
CA TRP A 199 10.79 -8.01 5.65
C TRP A 199 10.09 -8.25 6.98
N VAL A 200 10.13 -7.26 7.85
CA VAL A 200 9.27 -7.18 9.05
C VAL A 200 8.10 -6.27 8.71
N MET A 201 6.93 -6.86 8.53
CA MET A 201 5.73 -6.17 8.04
C MET A 201 4.52 -6.42 8.93
N GLY A 202 3.42 -5.68 8.65
CA GLY A 202 2.13 -5.96 9.26
C GLY A 202 1.60 -7.36 8.89
N GLN A 203 0.72 -7.91 9.73
CA GLN A 203 0.22 -9.28 9.53
C GLN A 203 -0.53 -9.45 8.19
N LYS A 204 -1.39 -8.50 7.83
CA LYS A 204 -2.19 -8.58 6.57
C LYS A 204 -1.27 -8.68 5.35
N ILE A 205 -0.33 -7.76 5.17
CA ILE A 205 0.57 -7.76 4.02
C ILE A 205 1.52 -8.97 4.00
N THR A 206 1.85 -9.54 5.18
CA THR A 206 2.66 -10.77 5.26
C THR A 206 1.88 -11.96 4.70
N VAL A 207 0.59 -12.09 5.01
CA VAL A 207 -0.29 -13.11 4.41
C VAL A 207 -0.46 -12.85 2.90
N ASP A 208 -0.66 -11.60 2.48
CA ASP A 208 -0.76 -11.25 1.06
C ASP A 208 0.54 -11.59 0.29
N SER A 209 1.70 -11.45 0.92
CA SER A 209 2.98 -11.87 0.36
C SER A 209 3.06 -13.40 0.21
N ALA A 210 2.60 -14.14 1.24
CA ALA A 210 2.59 -15.59 1.24
C ALA A 210 1.68 -16.19 0.15
N THR A 211 0.60 -15.50 -0.18
CA THR A 211 -0.39 -15.90 -1.21
C THR A 211 -0.07 -15.36 -2.61
N LEU A 212 0.93 -14.49 -2.77
CA LEU A 212 1.20 -13.66 -3.95
C LEU A 212 0.05 -12.70 -4.32
N VAL A 213 -0.94 -12.51 -3.46
CA VAL A 213 -1.98 -11.48 -3.65
C VAL A 213 -1.35 -10.09 -3.61
N ASN A 214 -0.41 -9.83 -2.69
CA ASN A 214 0.28 -8.54 -2.63
C ASN A 214 0.87 -8.15 -3.99
N LYS A 215 1.54 -9.10 -4.66
CA LYS A 215 2.13 -8.86 -5.97
C LYS A 215 1.08 -8.59 -7.04
N GLY A 216 -0.06 -9.25 -6.95
CA GLY A 216 -1.21 -8.97 -7.81
C GLY A 216 -1.78 -7.56 -7.61
N LEU A 217 -1.94 -7.11 -6.37
CA LEU A 217 -2.35 -5.74 -6.05
C LEU A 217 -1.35 -4.71 -6.60
N GLU A 218 -0.07 -5.00 -6.51
CA GLU A 218 0.99 -4.14 -7.03
C GLU A 218 1.00 -4.05 -8.57
N VAL A 219 0.69 -5.13 -9.28
CA VAL A 219 0.48 -5.10 -10.73
C VAL A 219 -0.65 -4.15 -11.12
N MET A 220 -1.78 -4.21 -10.39
CA MET A 220 -2.90 -3.29 -10.63
C MET A 220 -2.55 -1.83 -10.32
N GLU A 221 -1.82 -1.60 -9.23
CA GLU A 221 -1.35 -0.25 -8.85
C GLU A 221 -0.38 0.31 -9.88
N ALA A 222 0.60 -0.49 -10.35
CA ALA A 222 1.59 -0.08 -11.35
C ALA A 222 0.93 0.33 -12.68
N ARG A 223 -0.09 -0.39 -13.12
CA ARG A 223 -0.89 -0.04 -14.30
C ARG A 223 -1.39 1.41 -14.23
N TRP A 224 -1.95 1.79 -13.09
CA TRP A 224 -2.49 3.14 -12.89
C TRP A 224 -1.41 4.21 -12.71
N LEU A 225 -0.41 3.95 -11.87
CA LEU A 225 0.64 4.92 -11.58
C LEU A 225 1.49 5.28 -12.79
N PHE A 226 1.81 4.27 -13.60
CA PHE A 226 2.77 4.43 -14.70
C PHE A 226 2.12 4.48 -16.08
N ASP A 227 0.78 4.30 -16.16
CA ASP A 227 0.02 4.31 -17.43
C ASP A 227 0.59 3.28 -18.42
N VAL A 228 0.76 2.03 -17.94
CA VAL A 228 1.33 0.90 -18.70
C VAL A 228 0.30 -0.22 -18.77
N ASP A 229 0.11 -0.79 -19.95
CA ASP A 229 -0.80 -1.92 -20.13
C ASP A 229 -0.32 -3.16 -19.38
N LEU A 230 -1.26 -4.00 -18.94
CA LEU A 230 -0.97 -5.21 -18.16
C LEU A 230 0.00 -6.17 -18.86
N ASP A 231 -0.05 -6.24 -20.18
CA ASP A 231 0.83 -7.12 -20.97
C ASP A 231 2.29 -6.63 -21.00
N HIS A 232 2.53 -5.38 -20.59
CA HIS A 232 3.85 -4.79 -20.40
C HIS A 232 4.28 -4.74 -18.91
N ILE A 233 3.60 -5.48 -18.03
CA ILE A 233 3.97 -5.62 -16.61
C ILE A 233 4.31 -7.08 -16.34
N GLN A 234 5.58 -7.35 -16.08
CA GLN A 234 6.07 -8.69 -15.77
C GLN A 234 6.45 -8.79 -14.29
N VAL A 235 6.04 -9.88 -13.65
CA VAL A 235 6.49 -10.21 -12.29
C VAL A 235 7.68 -11.16 -12.35
N VAL A 236 8.72 -10.86 -11.56
CA VAL A 236 9.90 -11.73 -11.40
C VAL A 236 10.17 -11.94 -9.90
N VAL A 237 10.59 -13.14 -9.52
CA VAL A 237 10.96 -13.41 -8.12
C VAL A 237 12.43 -13.10 -7.92
N GLN A 238 12.74 -12.22 -6.95
CA GLN A 238 14.09 -11.90 -6.49
C GLN A 238 14.18 -12.22 -5.00
N PRO A 239 14.66 -13.41 -4.63
CA PRO A 239 14.51 -13.95 -3.28
C PRO A 239 15.13 -13.13 -2.16
N LYS A 240 16.19 -12.38 -2.44
CA LYS A 240 16.90 -11.55 -1.45
C LYS A 240 16.25 -10.16 -1.22
N SER A 241 15.26 -9.78 -2.02
CA SER A 241 14.59 -8.45 -1.98
C SER A 241 15.57 -7.27 -2.02
N ILE A 242 16.64 -7.37 -2.83
CA ILE A 242 17.67 -6.34 -2.98
C ILE A 242 17.36 -5.45 -4.18
N ILE A 243 16.86 -6.03 -5.28
CA ILE A 243 16.28 -5.28 -6.38
C ILE A 243 14.80 -5.09 -6.06
N HIS A 244 14.41 -3.82 -5.92
CA HIS A 244 13.04 -3.50 -5.53
C HIS A 244 12.08 -3.37 -6.71
N SER A 245 12.53 -3.20 -7.92
CA SER A 245 11.89 -3.38 -9.23
C SER A 245 12.75 -2.73 -10.32
N MET A 246 12.36 -2.93 -11.59
CA MET A 246 13.14 -2.50 -12.74
C MET A 246 12.23 -1.97 -13.84
N VAL A 247 12.79 -1.19 -14.75
CA VAL A 247 12.15 -0.70 -15.98
C VAL A 247 13.02 -1.12 -17.16
N GLU A 248 12.44 -1.81 -18.13
CA GLU A 248 13.07 -2.08 -19.42
C GLU A 248 12.61 -1.03 -20.43
N PHE A 249 13.56 -0.46 -21.16
CA PHE A 249 13.32 0.54 -22.17
C PHE A 249 13.39 -0.07 -23.59
N LYS A 250 12.82 0.63 -24.58
CA LYS A 250 12.75 0.18 -25.99
C LYS A 250 14.09 -0.10 -26.65
N ASP A 251 15.19 0.44 -26.14
CA ASP A 251 16.54 0.15 -26.59
C ASP A 251 17.16 -1.09 -25.94
N GLY A 252 16.41 -1.77 -25.07
CA GLY A 252 16.86 -2.94 -24.32
C GLY A 252 17.62 -2.63 -23.01
N ALA A 253 17.79 -1.36 -22.65
CA ALA A 253 18.38 -0.99 -21.37
C ALA A 253 17.40 -1.34 -20.22
N VAL A 254 17.94 -1.84 -19.11
CA VAL A 254 17.18 -2.11 -17.90
C VAL A 254 17.72 -1.27 -16.76
N MET A 255 16.87 -0.40 -16.20
CA MET A 255 17.21 0.41 -15.03
C MET A 255 16.54 -0.19 -13.78
N ALA A 256 17.32 -0.33 -12.70
CA ALA A 256 16.88 -0.96 -11.46
C ALA A 256 17.23 -0.10 -10.25
N GLN A 257 16.36 -0.05 -9.26
CA GLN A 257 16.71 0.49 -7.96
C GLN A 257 17.04 -0.66 -7.01
N LEU A 258 18.23 -0.58 -6.41
CA LEU A 258 18.74 -1.53 -5.45
C LEU A 258 18.83 -0.87 -4.06
N GLY A 259 18.56 -1.65 -3.01
CA GLY A 259 18.65 -1.20 -1.63
C GLY A 259 18.53 -2.36 -0.64
N THR A 260 18.82 -2.09 0.62
CA THR A 260 18.41 -2.97 1.72
C THR A 260 16.89 -2.85 1.93
N PRO A 261 16.22 -3.89 2.48
CA PRO A 261 14.78 -3.83 2.75
C PRO A 261 14.45 -2.86 3.89
N ASP A 262 14.27 -1.58 3.56
CA ASP A 262 13.97 -0.50 4.50
C ASP A 262 12.93 0.46 3.89
N MET A 263 11.72 0.48 4.44
CA MET A 263 10.64 1.34 3.96
C MET A 263 10.91 2.83 4.16
N ARG A 264 11.85 3.22 5.01
CA ARG A 264 12.22 4.64 5.16
C ARG A 264 12.81 5.22 3.87
N LEU A 265 13.43 4.39 3.02
CA LEU A 265 13.98 4.84 1.74
C LEU A 265 12.87 5.34 0.78
N PRO A 266 11.85 4.54 0.42
CA PRO A 266 10.77 5.03 -0.45
C PRO A 266 9.93 6.12 0.22
N ILE A 267 9.69 6.07 1.53
CA ILE A 267 9.01 7.12 2.28
C ILE A 267 9.78 8.44 2.15
N GLN A 268 11.08 8.43 2.44
CA GLN A 268 11.92 9.62 2.33
C GLN A 268 11.95 10.18 0.91
N TYR A 269 12.06 9.30 -0.09
CA TYR A 269 12.07 9.74 -1.48
C TYR A 269 10.74 10.39 -1.88
N ALA A 270 9.59 9.86 -1.45
CA ALA A 270 8.29 10.49 -1.68
C ALA A 270 8.18 11.87 -1.00
N LEU A 271 8.65 12.01 0.23
CA LEU A 271 8.56 13.26 0.99
C LEU A 271 9.49 14.36 0.47
N TYR A 272 10.66 14.01 -0.04
CA TYR A 272 11.68 14.98 -0.50
C TYR A 272 11.79 15.08 -2.02
N TYR A 273 11.03 14.30 -2.78
CA TYR A 273 11.10 14.30 -4.24
C TYR A 273 11.18 15.72 -4.83
N PRO A 274 12.05 15.97 -5.80
CA PRO A 274 12.97 15.03 -6.47
C PRO A 274 14.34 14.84 -5.78
N GLU A 275 14.56 15.41 -4.62
CA GLU A 275 15.85 15.41 -3.94
C GLU A 275 16.08 14.10 -3.16
N ARG A 276 17.38 13.72 -3.04
CA ARG A 276 17.80 12.64 -2.15
C ARG A 276 18.41 13.23 -0.88
N ARG A 277 18.00 12.71 0.27
CA ARG A 277 18.53 13.09 1.57
C ARG A 277 19.34 11.93 2.18
N TYR A 278 20.20 12.25 3.12
CA TYR A 278 20.88 11.21 3.88
C TYR A 278 19.83 10.36 4.65
N LEU A 279 20.02 9.05 4.60
CA LEU A 279 19.24 8.10 5.38
C LEU A 279 20.21 7.25 6.16
N ASP A 280 20.09 7.21 7.48
CA ASP A 280 20.86 6.32 8.33
C ASP A 280 20.37 4.88 8.17
N GLY A 281 21.30 3.92 8.21
CA GLY A 281 21.01 2.50 8.10
C GLY A 281 22.03 1.71 7.31
N GLU A 282 21.76 0.43 7.16
CA GLU A 282 22.61 -0.50 6.46
C GLU A 282 22.70 -0.15 4.96
N ARG A 283 23.89 -0.30 4.38
CA ARG A 283 24.15 -0.10 2.95
C ARG A 283 24.39 -1.45 2.29
N LEU A 284 24.07 -1.54 1.00
CA LEU A 284 24.45 -2.72 0.21
C LEU A 284 25.96 -2.84 0.13
N ASP A 285 26.45 -4.01 0.50
CA ASP A 285 27.85 -4.39 0.36
C ASP A 285 27.99 -5.42 -0.77
N PHE A 286 28.41 -4.97 -1.94
CA PHE A 286 28.54 -5.82 -3.13
C PHE A 286 29.63 -6.90 -2.98
N HIS A 287 30.60 -6.74 -2.07
CA HIS A 287 31.57 -7.79 -1.75
C HIS A 287 30.93 -8.95 -0.99
N LYS A 288 29.92 -8.66 -0.15
CA LYS A 288 29.15 -9.70 0.56
C LYS A 288 28.03 -10.27 -0.29
N LEU A 289 27.40 -9.46 -1.13
CA LEU A 289 26.25 -9.86 -1.96
C LEU A 289 26.62 -10.94 -2.97
N LYS A 290 27.73 -10.81 -3.67
CA LYS A 290 28.32 -11.71 -4.69
C LYS A 290 27.43 -12.01 -5.88
N GLU A 291 26.19 -12.46 -5.67
CA GLU A 291 25.25 -12.88 -6.72
C GLU A 291 23.84 -12.36 -6.48
N ILE A 292 23.13 -12.13 -7.56
CA ILE A 292 21.69 -11.82 -7.59
C ILE A 292 21.03 -12.85 -8.49
N THR A 293 19.99 -13.50 -7.99
CA THR A 293 19.26 -14.54 -8.71
C THR A 293 17.82 -14.12 -8.96
N PHE A 294 17.25 -14.63 -10.04
CA PHE A 294 15.85 -14.46 -10.40
C PHE A 294 15.20 -15.81 -10.62
N GLU A 295 13.90 -15.88 -10.35
CA GLU A 295 13.05 -17.05 -10.59
C GLU A 295 11.72 -16.58 -11.19
N ASP A 296 11.02 -17.49 -11.86
CA ASP A 296 9.65 -17.24 -12.28
C ASP A 296 8.69 -17.39 -11.10
N PRO A 297 7.60 -16.59 -11.01
CA PRO A 297 6.56 -16.81 -10.02
C PRO A 297 5.82 -18.13 -10.29
N ASP A 298 5.65 -18.97 -9.27
CA ASP A 298 4.86 -20.19 -9.35
C ASP A 298 3.35 -19.86 -9.30
N MET A 299 2.76 -19.61 -10.46
CA MET A 299 1.36 -19.21 -10.61
C MET A 299 0.38 -20.39 -10.50
N ASP A 300 0.86 -21.62 -10.54
CA ASP A 300 0.04 -22.82 -10.37
C ASP A 300 -0.19 -23.14 -8.89
N THR A 301 0.82 -22.90 -8.05
CA THR A 301 0.73 -23.10 -6.59
C THR A 301 0.11 -21.89 -5.90
N PHE A 302 0.53 -20.65 -6.26
CA PHE A 302 0.12 -19.40 -5.62
C PHE A 302 -0.88 -18.63 -6.48
N LEU A 303 -2.16 -18.93 -6.29
CA LEU A 303 -3.23 -18.43 -7.16
C LEU A 303 -3.54 -16.94 -6.99
N GLY A 304 -2.98 -16.26 -5.98
CA GLY A 304 -3.24 -14.84 -5.72
C GLY A 304 -2.86 -13.94 -6.90
N LEU A 305 -1.68 -14.15 -7.50
CA LEU A 305 -1.22 -13.37 -8.65
C LEU A 305 -2.07 -13.59 -9.91
N PRO A 306 -2.32 -14.85 -10.38
CA PRO A 306 -3.15 -15.05 -11.57
C PRO A 306 -4.59 -14.57 -11.39
N MET A 307 -5.22 -14.71 -10.22
CA MET A 307 -6.55 -14.18 -9.95
C MET A 307 -6.56 -12.65 -9.97
N ALA A 308 -5.54 -12.00 -9.44
CA ALA A 308 -5.40 -10.54 -9.51
C ALA A 308 -5.26 -10.06 -10.96
N MET A 309 -4.47 -10.75 -11.78
CA MET A 309 -4.32 -10.41 -13.21
C MET A 309 -5.65 -10.62 -13.97
N ASP A 310 -6.42 -11.65 -13.63
CA ASP A 310 -7.76 -11.84 -14.19
C ASP A 310 -8.71 -10.72 -13.78
N ALA A 311 -8.72 -10.32 -12.50
CA ALA A 311 -9.50 -9.19 -12.02
C ALA A 311 -9.13 -7.88 -12.74
N ALA A 312 -7.82 -7.63 -12.91
CA ALA A 312 -7.31 -6.46 -13.63
C ALA A 312 -7.72 -6.42 -15.10
N ARG A 313 -7.75 -7.59 -15.78
CA ARG A 313 -8.21 -7.69 -17.19
C ARG A 313 -9.72 -7.52 -17.32
N LYS A 314 -10.50 -7.98 -16.35
CA LYS A 314 -11.97 -7.77 -16.31
C LYS A 314 -12.35 -6.32 -16.04
N GLU A 315 -11.46 -5.56 -15.43
CA GLU A 315 -11.64 -4.12 -15.11
C GLU A 315 -12.90 -3.79 -14.28
N GLY A 316 -13.32 -2.54 -14.31
CA GLY A 316 -14.51 -2.05 -13.60
C GLY A 316 -14.47 -2.36 -12.12
N SER A 317 -15.53 -2.96 -11.60
CA SER A 317 -15.66 -3.32 -10.19
C SER A 317 -15.00 -4.65 -9.79
N MET A 318 -14.41 -5.41 -10.74
CA MET A 318 -13.81 -6.70 -10.40
C MET A 318 -12.57 -6.58 -9.49
N PRO A 319 -11.65 -5.59 -9.65
CA PRO A 319 -10.58 -5.35 -8.69
C PRO A 319 -11.07 -5.06 -7.28
N THR A 320 -12.23 -4.38 -7.13
CA THR A 320 -12.86 -4.15 -5.83
C THR A 320 -13.29 -5.46 -5.17
N VAL A 321 -13.93 -6.35 -5.93
CA VAL A 321 -14.33 -7.69 -5.42
C VAL A 321 -13.11 -8.50 -5.00
N PHE A 322 -12.08 -8.54 -5.84
CA PHE A 322 -10.84 -9.24 -5.54
C PHE A 322 -10.21 -8.72 -4.24
N ASN A 323 -10.09 -7.40 -4.09
CA ASN A 323 -9.52 -6.78 -2.90
C ASN A 323 -10.37 -7.04 -1.65
N ALA A 324 -11.69 -6.80 -1.71
CA ALA A 324 -12.60 -7.01 -0.59
C ALA A 324 -12.61 -8.49 -0.14
N ALA A 325 -12.65 -9.42 -1.09
CA ALA A 325 -12.62 -10.83 -0.79
C ALA A 325 -11.30 -11.23 -0.10
N ASN A 326 -10.16 -10.73 -0.59
CA ASN A 326 -8.88 -10.96 0.03
C ASN A 326 -8.82 -10.36 1.45
N GLU A 327 -9.23 -9.12 1.64
CA GLU A 327 -9.19 -8.47 2.95
C GLU A 327 -9.96 -9.26 4.01
N LEU A 328 -11.19 -9.70 3.68
CA LEU A 328 -12.00 -10.45 4.62
C LEU A 328 -11.49 -11.88 4.82
N ALA A 329 -11.02 -12.55 3.76
CA ALA A 329 -10.41 -13.88 3.87
C ALA A 329 -9.17 -13.85 4.75
N VAL A 330 -8.26 -12.89 4.53
CA VAL A 330 -7.08 -12.70 5.36
C VAL A 330 -7.45 -12.40 6.82
N LYS A 331 -8.46 -11.57 7.06
CA LYS A 331 -8.97 -11.31 8.42
C LYS A 331 -9.47 -12.60 9.10
N LYS A 332 -10.22 -13.45 8.38
CA LYS A 332 -10.69 -14.74 8.90
C LYS A 332 -9.53 -15.71 9.15
N PHE A 333 -8.53 -15.74 8.26
CA PHE A 333 -7.32 -16.55 8.45
C PHE A 333 -6.50 -16.09 9.67
N LEU A 334 -6.31 -14.78 9.86
CA LEU A 334 -5.64 -14.23 11.05
C LEU A 334 -6.40 -14.53 12.36
N GLN A 335 -7.69 -14.78 12.29
CA GLN A 335 -8.52 -15.23 13.40
C GLN A 335 -8.58 -16.79 13.52
N GLU A 336 -7.81 -17.50 12.69
CA GLU A 336 -7.79 -18.96 12.63
C GLU A 336 -9.16 -19.63 12.38
N LYS A 337 -10.06 -18.91 11.67
CA LYS A 337 -11.40 -19.40 11.32
C LYS A 337 -11.43 -20.20 10.03
N ILE A 338 -10.43 -20.00 9.16
CA ILE A 338 -10.27 -20.66 7.86
C ILE A 338 -8.82 -21.11 7.68
N GLY A 339 -8.58 -22.07 6.80
CA GLY A 339 -7.24 -22.51 6.38
C GLY A 339 -6.62 -21.56 5.36
N PHE A 340 -5.32 -21.76 5.09
CA PHE A 340 -4.56 -20.93 4.15
C PHE A 340 -5.13 -20.99 2.72
N LEU A 341 -5.47 -22.18 2.24
CA LEU A 341 -6.00 -22.38 0.89
C LEU A 341 -7.43 -21.83 0.71
N ASP A 342 -8.21 -21.75 1.80
CA ASP A 342 -9.55 -21.16 1.76
C ASP A 342 -9.53 -19.69 1.33
N ILE A 343 -8.40 -18.99 1.52
CA ILE A 343 -8.22 -17.59 1.03
C ILE A 343 -8.46 -17.54 -0.48
N TYR A 344 -7.86 -18.47 -1.23
CA TYR A 344 -8.04 -18.54 -2.69
C TYR A 344 -9.46 -18.90 -3.08
N ASP A 345 -10.09 -19.84 -2.36
CA ASP A 345 -11.46 -20.27 -2.65
C ASP A 345 -12.47 -19.15 -2.42
N ILE A 346 -12.30 -18.37 -1.35
CA ILE A 346 -13.13 -17.18 -1.07
C ILE A 346 -12.98 -16.14 -2.18
N ILE A 347 -11.76 -15.84 -2.61
CA ILE A 347 -11.50 -14.87 -3.68
C ILE A 347 -12.13 -15.36 -4.99
N ALA A 348 -11.86 -16.60 -5.39
CA ALA A 348 -12.36 -17.17 -6.64
C ALA A 348 -13.89 -17.16 -6.71
N GLN A 349 -14.57 -17.66 -5.66
CA GLN A 349 -16.03 -17.71 -5.60
C GLN A 349 -16.66 -16.30 -5.57
N SER A 350 -16.00 -15.34 -4.90
CA SER A 350 -16.46 -13.94 -4.89
C SER A 350 -16.38 -13.33 -6.29
N MET A 351 -15.29 -13.57 -7.01
CA MET A 351 -15.11 -13.09 -8.39
C MET A 351 -16.07 -13.75 -9.39
N GLU A 352 -16.32 -15.06 -9.26
CA GLU A 352 -17.20 -15.82 -10.14
C GLU A 352 -18.65 -15.34 -10.08
N ARG A 353 -19.15 -15.04 -8.88
CA ARG A 353 -20.55 -14.61 -8.69
C ARG A 353 -20.83 -13.17 -9.10
N HIS A 354 -19.79 -12.33 -9.19
CA HIS A 354 -19.97 -10.91 -9.38
C HIS A 354 -20.28 -10.53 -10.83
N THR A 355 -21.26 -9.64 -11.00
CA THR A 355 -21.54 -8.98 -12.27
C THR A 355 -20.80 -7.65 -12.34
N VAL A 356 -19.88 -7.50 -13.27
CA VAL A 356 -18.99 -6.34 -13.37
C VAL A 356 -19.77 -5.06 -13.71
N ILE A 357 -19.57 -4.04 -12.89
CA ILE A 357 -19.93 -2.64 -13.19
C ILE A 357 -18.73 -2.03 -13.92
N ARG A 358 -18.89 -1.59 -15.18
CA ARG A 358 -17.76 -1.20 -16.04
C ARG A 358 -16.99 0.04 -15.58
N ASN A 359 -17.69 1.10 -15.20
CA ASN A 359 -17.10 2.36 -14.75
C ASN A 359 -17.76 2.75 -13.42
N PRO A 360 -17.42 2.05 -12.32
CA PRO A 360 -18.10 2.29 -11.05
C PRO A 360 -17.73 3.66 -10.47
N GLU A 361 -18.74 4.39 -10.02
CA GLU A 361 -18.55 5.57 -9.17
C GLU A 361 -18.12 5.15 -7.77
N LEU A 362 -17.61 6.10 -6.97
CA LEU A 362 -17.13 5.82 -5.62
C LEU A 362 -18.15 5.07 -4.75
N GLU A 363 -19.41 5.49 -4.79
CA GLU A 363 -20.46 4.86 -3.97
C GLU A 363 -20.77 3.43 -4.42
N GLU A 364 -20.65 3.14 -5.73
CA GLU A 364 -20.77 1.79 -6.27
C GLU A 364 -19.59 0.90 -5.85
N ILE A 365 -18.37 1.45 -5.85
CA ILE A 365 -17.17 0.76 -5.35
C ILE A 365 -17.37 0.35 -3.89
N LEU A 366 -17.83 1.26 -3.02
CA LEU A 366 -18.06 0.98 -1.61
C LEU A 366 -19.24 0.01 -1.40
N ALA A 367 -20.27 0.08 -2.23
CA ALA A 367 -21.39 -0.86 -2.19
C ALA A 367 -20.93 -2.28 -2.58
N VAL A 368 -20.08 -2.42 -3.61
CA VAL A 368 -19.51 -3.71 -4.04
C VAL A 368 -18.63 -4.32 -2.94
N GLU A 369 -17.85 -3.52 -2.22
CA GLU A 369 -17.11 -3.98 -1.04
C GLU A 369 -18.04 -4.56 0.02
N ASP A 370 -19.07 -3.80 0.43
CA ASP A 370 -20.03 -4.20 1.46
C ASP A 370 -20.81 -5.45 1.06
N GLU A 371 -21.27 -5.54 -0.19
CA GLU A 371 -21.94 -6.73 -0.72
C GLU A 371 -21.03 -7.95 -0.72
N THR A 372 -19.76 -7.79 -1.07
CA THR A 372 -18.76 -8.86 -1.05
C THR A 372 -18.55 -9.35 0.38
N TYR A 373 -18.40 -8.44 1.34
CA TYR A 373 -18.26 -8.81 2.76
C TYR A 373 -19.50 -9.54 3.29
N LYS A 374 -20.70 -9.03 3.06
CA LYS A 374 -21.95 -9.68 3.48
C LYS A 374 -22.10 -11.09 2.92
N TRP A 375 -21.73 -11.26 1.66
CA TRP A 375 -21.80 -12.58 1.04
C TRP A 375 -20.82 -13.57 1.67
N ILE A 376 -19.58 -13.18 1.89
CA ILE A 376 -18.56 -14.02 2.52
C ILE A 376 -18.98 -14.37 3.96
N GLU A 377 -19.43 -13.39 4.74
CA GLU A 377 -19.89 -13.60 6.13
C GLU A 377 -21.08 -14.57 6.23
N SER A 378 -21.86 -14.70 5.17
CA SER A 378 -23.00 -15.63 5.13
C SER A 378 -22.58 -17.09 4.86
N ARG A 379 -21.33 -17.36 4.49
CA ARG A 379 -20.87 -18.69 4.01
C ARG A 379 -19.65 -19.23 4.73
N TRP A 380 -18.78 -18.38 5.24
CA TRP A 380 -17.46 -18.74 5.82
C TRP A 380 -17.36 -18.34 7.34
#